data_1c68b2ebea6726e7df33bedc8efa183e
#
_entry.id   1c68b2ebea6726e7df33bedc8efa183e
#
_cell.length_a   1.000
_cell.length_b   1.000
_cell.length_c   1.000
_cell.angle_alpha   90.00
_cell.angle_beta   90.00
_cell.angle_gamma   90.00
#
_symmetry.space_group_name_H-M   'P 1'
#
loop_
_entity.id
_entity.type
_entity.pdbx_description
1 polymer ?
#
loop_
_entity_poly.entity_id
_entity_poly.type
_entity_poly.pdbx_seq_one_letter_code
_entity_poly.pdbx_strand_id
1 'polypeptide(L)'
;MASVCRFHRLEQSLFKRSFPPASDRLIGRCNSRPSSDELPRCLLGIPLALDDQEKTNFVTPIGNYHYKVMPFGLKNVGSTYQRMMTRMFEPQLGKSIEIYIDDMVVKGKVMSEHVGDLRNIFEILRKYKLRLNASKCSFGVGSGKFLGYMVTHRGIEVNPDQIKAINSLQPPQNPKEVQKLTGIIVALNRFISQLADKCRTFFLLMNKWKRFEWTEECALAFQQLKEYLSHPPIMSSP
;
A
#
# COMPACT_ATOMS: atom_id res chain seq x y z
N MET A 1 19.54 12.38 -13.15
CA MET A 1 18.43 11.40 -13.26
C MET A 1 18.28 10.74 -11.90
N ALA A 2 17.17 10.94 -11.24
CA ALA A 2 16.91 10.19 -10.01
C ALA A 2 16.60 8.76 -10.40
N SER A 3 17.32 7.79 -9.86
CA SER A 3 17.01 6.37 -10.02
C SER A 3 16.13 5.95 -8.87
N VAL A 4 14.99 5.36 -9.16
CA VAL A 4 14.03 4.88 -8.17
C VAL A 4 14.03 3.35 -8.22
N CYS A 5 14.26 2.71 -7.08
CA CYS A 5 14.05 1.28 -6.91
C CYS A 5 12.85 1.07 -6.01
N ARG A 6 11.84 0.38 -6.53
CA ARG A 6 10.65 0.03 -5.78
C ARG A 6 10.70 -1.42 -5.37
N PHE A 7 10.46 -1.67 -4.09
CA PHE A 7 10.36 -3.00 -3.54
C PHE A 7 8.94 -3.20 -3.01
N HIS A 8 8.24 -4.15 -3.57
CA HIS A 8 6.96 -4.61 -3.03
C HIS A 8 7.18 -5.93 -2.31
N ARG A 9 6.71 -5.99 -1.10
CA ARG A 9 6.58 -7.18 -0.28
C ARG A 9 7.89 -7.90 0.03
N LEU A 10 8.33 -7.71 1.26
CA LEU A 10 9.40 -8.50 1.86
C LEU A 10 8.88 -9.91 2.20
N GLU A 11 9.54 -10.95 1.71
CA GLU A 11 9.27 -12.34 2.06
C GLU A 11 10.41 -12.91 2.88
N GLN A 12 10.13 -13.42 4.07
CA GLN A 12 11.11 -14.22 4.83
C GLN A 12 10.96 -15.70 4.48
N SER A 13 11.96 -16.27 3.84
CA SER A 13 11.97 -17.69 3.47
C SER A 13 12.65 -18.59 4.51
N LEU A 14 13.00 -18.08 5.68
CA LEU A 14 13.87 -18.78 6.63
C LEU A 14 13.19 -19.81 7.52
N PHE A 15 11.87 -19.92 7.50
CA PHE A 15 11.16 -20.83 8.40
C PHE A 15 10.91 -22.24 7.84
N LYS A 16 11.34 -22.52 6.59
CA LYS A 16 11.12 -23.87 6.02
C LYS A 16 12.05 -24.97 6.55
N ARG A 17 13.08 -24.64 7.35
CA ARG A 17 14.08 -25.66 7.78
C ARG A 17 14.02 -26.08 9.26
N SER A 18 13.16 -25.53 10.08
CA SER A 18 13.20 -25.81 11.54
C SER A 18 11.93 -26.42 12.13
N PHE A 19 10.90 -26.69 11.35
CA PHE A 19 9.66 -27.31 11.85
C PHE A 19 9.38 -28.62 11.14
N PRO A 20 8.95 -29.68 11.88
CA PRO A 20 8.53 -30.91 11.27
C PRO A 20 7.25 -30.69 10.43
N PRO A 21 7.06 -31.40 9.32
CA PRO A 21 5.99 -31.18 8.35
C PRO A 21 4.56 -31.33 8.88
N ALA A 22 4.38 -31.85 10.09
CA ALA A 22 3.06 -32.01 10.72
C ALA A 22 2.53 -30.70 11.36
N SER A 23 3.38 -29.75 11.74
CA SER A 23 2.97 -28.47 12.34
C SER A 23 2.54 -27.43 11.32
N ASP A 24 2.98 -27.56 10.06
CA ASP A 24 2.62 -26.61 8.99
C ASP A 24 1.14 -26.67 8.57
N ARG A 25 0.46 -27.80 8.84
CA ARG A 25 -0.96 -27.97 8.50
C ARG A 25 -1.92 -27.33 9.49
N LEU A 26 -1.48 -26.99 10.68
CA LEU A 26 -2.34 -26.50 11.77
C LEU A 26 -2.34 -24.99 11.96
N ILE A 27 -1.46 -24.27 11.31
CA ILE A 27 -1.34 -22.81 11.39
C ILE A 27 -2.36 -22.09 10.47
N GLY A 28 -3.48 -22.67 10.17
CA GLY A 28 -4.26 -22.27 9.00
C GLY A 28 -5.71 -21.92 9.14
N ARG A 29 -6.23 -21.46 10.26
CA ARG A 29 -7.61 -20.92 10.26
C ARG A 29 -7.77 -19.68 11.12
N CYS A 30 -7.44 -18.55 10.55
CA CYS A 30 -8.05 -17.28 10.94
C CYS A 30 -9.28 -17.06 10.05
N ASN A 31 -10.41 -16.70 10.62
CA ASN A 31 -11.80 -16.59 10.15
C ASN A 31 -12.10 -16.02 8.75
N SER A 32 -11.41 -16.41 7.72
CA SER A 32 -11.85 -16.29 6.34
C SER A 32 -11.58 -17.64 5.67
N ARG A 33 -12.61 -18.28 5.09
CA ARG A 33 -12.45 -19.53 4.35
C ARG A 33 -11.34 -19.38 3.32
N PRO A 34 -10.16 -20.01 3.50
CA PRO A 34 -9.13 -19.99 2.48
C PRO A 34 -9.52 -20.95 1.38
N SER A 35 -9.36 -20.54 0.15
CA SER A 35 -9.18 -21.46 -0.95
C SER A 35 -7.94 -22.31 -0.65
N SER A 36 -7.99 -23.57 -1.01
CA SER A 36 -7.17 -24.71 -0.56
C SER A 36 -5.64 -24.60 -0.69
N ASP A 37 -5.07 -23.50 -1.15
CA ASP A 37 -3.64 -23.35 -1.45
C ASP A 37 -2.91 -22.16 -0.76
N GLU A 38 -3.57 -21.42 0.12
CA GLU A 38 -2.92 -20.33 0.84
C GLU A 38 -2.57 -20.76 2.26
N LEU A 39 -1.29 -21.11 2.48
CA LEU A 39 -0.68 -21.18 3.80
C LEU A 39 -0.86 -19.83 4.52
N PRO A 40 -1.23 -19.83 5.81
CA PRO A 40 -1.37 -18.60 6.57
C PRO A 40 -0.04 -17.84 6.56
N ARG A 41 -0.08 -16.67 6.01
CA ARG A 41 1.08 -15.78 5.89
C ARG A 41 1.38 -15.20 7.26
N CYS A 42 2.38 -15.74 7.95
CA CYS A 42 2.95 -15.10 9.12
C CYS A 42 3.75 -13.87 8.68
N LEU A 43 3.52 -12.73 9.32
CA LEU A 43 4.32 -11.54 9.10
C LEU A 43 5.72 -11.76 9.62
N LEU A 44 6.67 -11.93 8.68
CA LEU A 44 8.10 -11.69 8.85
C LEU A 44 8.78 -12.35 10.06
N GLY A 45 8.20 -13.37 10.66
CA GLY A 45 8.85 -14.06 11.77
C GLY A 45 9.15 -13.15 12.99
N ILE A 46 8.39 -12.06 13.18
CA ILE A 46 8.51 -11.22 14.38
C ILE A 46 8.06 -12.06 15.59
N PRO A 47 8.96 -12.38 16.53
CA PRO A 47 8.59 -13.19 17.69
C PRO A 47 7.60 -12.42 18.56
N LEU A 48 6.59 -13.13 19.08
CA LEU A 48 5.72 -12.62 20.13
C LEU A 48 6.37 -12.83 21.50
N ALA A 49 6.18 -11.86 22.39
CA ALA A 49 6.50 -12.07 23.81
C ALA A 49 5.66 -13.23 24.37
N LEU A 50 6.19 -13.94 25.37
CA LEU A 50 5.50 -15.12 25.93
C LEU A 50 4.07 -14.79 26.39
N ASP A 51 3.89 -13.67 27.09
CA ASP A 51 2.59 -13.22 27.59
C ASP A 51 1.60 -12.88 26.44
N ASP A 52 2.11 -12.51 25.25
CA ASP A 52 1.29 -12.21 24.08
C ASP A 52 1.00 -13.45 23.25
N GLN A 53 1.83 -14.51 23.33
CA GLN A 53 1.57 -15.77 22.66
C GLN A 53 0.26 -16.39 23.14
N GLU A 54 0.02 -16.40 24.45
CA GLU A 54 -1.20 -16.93 25.07
C GLU A 54 -2.46 -16.19 24.58
N LYS A 55 -2.37 -14.88 24.31
CA LYS A 55 -3.48 -14.06 23.79
C LYS A 55 -3.87 -14.41 22.34
N THR A 56 -3.01 -15.16 21.66
CA THR A 56 -3.25 -15.60 20.27
C THR A 56 -3.75 -17.04 20.18
N ASN A 57 -4.28 -17.58 21.28
CA ASN A 57 -4.76 -18.94 21.35
C ASN A 57 -5.92 -19.22 20.40
N PHE A 58 -5.89 -20.40 19.79
CA PHE A 58 -7.00 -20.96 19.02
C PHE A 58 -7.16 -22.46 19.33
N VAL A 59 -8.42 -22.90 19.29
CA VAL A 59 -8.79 -24.27 19.62
C VAL A 59 -8.86 -25.11 18.36
N THR A 60 -8.31 -26.30 18.41
CA THR A 60 -8.41 -27.31 17.36
C THR A 60 -8.96 -28.61 17.94
N PRO A 61 -9.43 -29.54 17.10
CA PRO A 61 -9.89 -30.86 17.60
C PRO A 61 -8.83 -31.66 18.36
N ILE A 62 -7.56 -31.35 18.21
CA ILE A 62 -6.43 -32.04 18.83
C ILE A 62 -5.78 -31.26 19.97
N GLY A 63 -6.26 -30.04 20.27
CA GLY A 63 -5.75 -29.23 21.39
C GLY A 63 -5.77 -27.73 21.12
N ASN A 64 -5.25 -26.99 22.10
CA ASN A 64 -5.09 -25.56 22.04
C ASN A 64 -3.69 -25.20 21.50
N TYR A 65 -3.65 -24.27 20.59
CA TYR A 65 -2.43 -23.77 19.96
C TYR A 65 -2.34 -22.25 20.06
N HIS A 66 -1.13 -21.73 20.04
CA HIS A 66 -0.88 -20.29 19.98
C HIS A 66 0.23 -19.98 18.99
N TYR A 67 0.28 -18.73 18.55
CA TYR A 67 1.30 -18.28 17.62
C TYR A 67 2.59 -17.90 18.37
N LYS A 68 3.73 -18.42 17.95
CA LYS A 68 5.06 -17.99 18.44
C LYS A 68 5.56 -16.72 17.75
N VAL A 69 5.00 -16.43 16.57
CA VAL A 69 5.32 -15.26 15.75
C VAL A 69 4.04 -14.49 15.47
N MET A 70 4.17 -13.21 15.19
CA MET A 70 3.04 -12.31 14.97
C MET A 70 2.20 -12.76 13.77
N PRO A 71 0.94 -13.20 13.96
CA PRO A 71 0.05 -13.58 12.87
C PRO A 71 -0.57 -12.35 12.22
N PHE A 72 -1.08 -12.51 11.01
CA PHE A 72 -1.94 -11.52 10.38
C PHE A 72 -3.27 -11.38 11.14
N GLY A 73 -3.85 -10.18 11.10
CA GLY A 73 -5.14 -9.89 11.72
C GLY A 73 -5.07 -9.20 13.08
N LEU A 74 -3.90 -9.12 13.70
CA LEU A 74 -3.73 -8.31 14.91
C LEU A 74 -3.74 -6.82 14.53
N LYS A 75 -4.41 -6.00 15.34
CA LYS A 75 -4.56 -4.55 15.08
C LYS A 75 -3.23 -3.79 15.03
N ASN A 76 -2.24 -4.24 15.78
CA ASN A 76 -0.93 -3.59 15.93
C ASN A 76 0.15 -4.11 14.97
N VAL A 77 -0.17 -5.05 14.07
CA VAL A 77 0.80 -5.66 13.16
C VAL A 77 1.50 -4.61 12.29
N GLY A 78 0.72 -3.77 11.61
CA GLY A 78 1.27 -2.75 10.70
C GLY A 78 2.18 -1.75 11.42
N SER A 79 1.77 -1.26 12.58
CA SER A 79 2.59 -0.32 13.37
C SER A 79 3.85 -0.95 13.94
N THR A 80 3.79 -2.21 14.37
CA THR A 80 4.97 -2.95 14.87
C THR A 80 5.96 -3.19 13.75
N TYR A 81 5.47 -3.61 12.58
CA TYR A 81 6.29 -3.80 11.40
C TYR A 81 6.94 -2.49 10.93
N GLN A 82 6.17 -1.41 10.83
CA GLN A 82 6.70 -0.09 10.46
C GLN A 82 7.77 0.38 11.43
N ARG A 83 7.58 0.20 12.74
CA ARG A 83 8.57 0.55 13.76
C ARG A 83 9.86 -0.27 13.61
N MET A 84 9.73 -1.56 13.31
CA MET A 84 10.88 -2.42 13.04
C MET A 84 11.67 -1.93 11.81
N MET A 85 10.98 -1.67 10.70
CA MET A 85 11.60 -1.15 9.48
C MET A 85 12.27 0.21 9.71
N THR A 86 11.60 1.12 10.40
CA THR A 86 12.17 2.44 10.77
C THR A 86 13.49 2.29 11.53
N ARG A 87 13.54 1.39 12.53
CA ARG A 87 14.78 1.16 13.29
C ARG A 87 15.91 0.54 12.46
N MET A 88 15.58 -0.39 11.56
CA MET A 88 16.59 -1.06 10.74
C MET A 88 17.24 -0.13 9.72
N PHE A 89 16.48 0.83 9.20
CA PHE A 89 16.93 1.76 8.17
C PHE A 89 17.12 3.19 8.67
N GLU A 90 17.12 3.40 9.99
CA GLU A 90 17.21 4.73 10.62
C GLU A 90 18.29 5.65 10.02
N PRO A 91 19.54 5.20 9.75
CA PRO A 91 20.57 6.05 9.19
C PRO A 91 20.30 6.54 7.76
N GLN A 92 19.56 5.76 6.97
CA GLN A 92 19.26 6.00 5.56
C GLN A 92 17.86 6.61 5.34
N LEU A 93 16.97 6.49 6.33
CA LEU A 93 15.58 6.92 6.23
C LEU A 93 15.49 8.44 6.00
N GLY A 94 14.66 8.84 5.03
CA GLY A 94 14.52 10.23 4.60
C GLY A 94 15.63 10.74 3.69
N LYS A 95 16.78 10.06 3.62
CA LYS A 95 17.92 10.40 2.75
C LYS A 95 17.85 9.63 1.44
N SER A 96 18.21 8.36 1.47
CA SER A 96 18.26 7.49 0.30
C SER A 96 17.11 6.48 0.23
N ILE A 97 16.36 6.26 1.31
CA ILE A 97 15.24 5.32 1.35
C ILE A 97 14.00 5.92 2.02
N GLU A 98 12.84 5.62 1.44
CA GLU A 98 11.53 5.83 2.06
C GLU A 98 10.82 4.48 2.21
N ILE A 99 10.19 4.27 3.38
CA ILE A 99 9.55 3.00 3.72
C ILE A 99 8.16 3.25 4.27
N TYR A 100 7.21 2.56 3.71
CA TYR A 100 5.85 2.55 4.22
C TYR A 100 5.26 1.14 4.14
N ILE A 101 5.14 0.49 5.30
CA ILE A 101 4.69 -0.90 5.42
C ILE A 101 5.51 -1.79 4.45
N ASP A 102 4.86 -2.40 3.47
CA ASP A 102 5.49 -3.34 2.52
C ASP A 102 6.21 -2.65 1.35
N ASP A 103 6.01 -1.35 1.16
CA ASP A 103 6.57 -0.58 0.05
C ASP A 103 7.86 0.14 0.47
N MET A 104 8.91 -0.03 -0.31
CA MET A 104 10.18 0.66 -0.12
C MET A 104 10.58 1.34 -1.42
N VAL A 105 11.06 2.57 -1.33
CA VAL A 105 11.60 3.32 -2.46
C VAL A 105 13.00 3.79 -2.12
N VAL A 106 13.97 3.40 -2.93
CA VAL A 106 15.34 3.91 -2.86
C VAL A 106 15.49 5.00 -3.90
N LYS A 107 15.89 6.18 -3.47
CA LYS A 107 16.06 7.38 -4.29
C LYS A 107 17.52 7.80 -4.31
N GLY A 108 18.01 8.27 -5.44
CA GLY A 108 19.36 8.82 -5.59
C GLY A 108 19.39 9.91 -6.65
N LYS A 109 20.14 10.97 -6.39
CA LYS A 109 20.34 12.08 -7.34
C LYS A 109 21.39 11.73 -8.39
N VAL A 110 22.43 11.03 -7.97
CA VAL A 110 23.58 10.64 -8.79
C VAL A 110 23.63 9.12 -8.91
N MET A 111 23.82 8.59 -10.10
CA MET A 111 23.77 7.15 -10.37
C MET A 111 24.86 6.39 -9.59
N SER A 112 26.07 6.92 -9.50
CA SER A 112 27.17 6.27 -8.78
C SER A 112 26.89 6.12 -7.28
N GLU A 113 26.33 7.18 -6.65
CA GLU A 113 25.93 7.16 -5.25
C GLU A 113 24.75 6.21 -5.02
N HIS A 114 23.78 6.20 -5.95
CA HIS A 114 22.62 5.32 -5.88
C HIS A 114 22.97 3.83 -5.83
N VAL A 115 24.00 3.41 -6.58
CA VAL A 115 24.50 2.01 -6.52
C VAL A 115 25.11 1.71 -5.15
N GLY A 116 25.81 2.68 -4.56
CA GLY A 116 26.34 2.58 -3.19
C GLY A 116 25.22 2.44 -2.15
N ASP A 117 24.20 3.30 -2.24
CA ASP A 117 23.03 3.24 -1.37
C ASP A 117 22.27 1.92 -1.46
N LEU A 118 22.07 1.41 -2.69
CA LEU A 118 21.47 0.10 -2.90
C LEU A 118 22.28 -1.02 -2.24
N ARG A 119 23.60 -0.99 -2.35
CA ARG A 119 24.49 -1.97 -1.72
C ARG A 119 24.30 -1.95 -0.20
N ASN A 120 24.34 -0.78 0.41
CA ASN A 120 24.14 -0.61 1.84
C ASN A 120 22.76 -1.14 2.30
N ILE A 121 21.72 -0.85 1.53
CA ILE A 121 20.37 -1.34 1.80
C ILE A 121 20.31 -2.87 1.71
N PHE A 122 20.92 -3.48 0.70
CA PHE A 122 20.98 -4.94 0.57
C PHE A 122 21.78 -5.60 1.71
N GLU A 123 22.82 -4.95 2.22
CA GLU A 123 23.56 -5.44 3.39
C GLU A 123 22.68 -5.43 4.66
N ILE A 124 21.90 -4.37 4.85
CA ILE A 124 20.92 -4.31 5.95
C ILE A 124 19.88 -5.42 5.80
N LEU A 125 19.30 -5.59 4.63
CA LEU A 125 18.33 -6.66 4.36
C LEU A 125 18.92 -8.05 4.66
N ARG A 126 20.17 -8.31 4.24
CA ARG A 126 20.87 -9.56 4.55
C ARG A 126 21.11 -9.75 6.03
N LYS A 127 21.56 -8.71 6.74
CA LYS A 127 21.79 -8.71 8.19
C LYS A 127 20.53 -9.12 8.96
N TYR A 128 19.39 -8.58 8.56
CA TYR A 128 18.10 -8.88 9.19
C TYR A 128 17.34 -10.04 8.53
N LYS A 129 17.99 -10.73 7.58
CA LYS A 129 17.44 -11.89 6.87
C LYS A 129 16.11 -11.60 6.16
N LEU A 130 15.93 -10.38 5.70
CA LEU A 130 14.77 -9.97 4.90
C LEU A 130 14.99 -10.33 3.43
N ARG A 131 13.93 -10.78 2.75
CA ARG A 131 13.97 -11.09 1.33
C ARG A 131 12.99 -10.21 0.56
N LEU A 132 13.46 -9.72 -0.57
CA LEU A 132 12.66 -8.97 -1.52
C LEU A 132 11.97 -9.92 -2.49
N ASN A 133 10.74 -9.60 -2.86
CA ASN A 133 10.07 -10.27 -3.96
C ASN A 133 10.55 -9.66 -5.28
N ALA A 134 11.48 -10.35 -5.95
CA ALA A 134 12.12 -9.86 -7.18
C ALA A 134 11.12 -9.57 -8.31
N SER A 135 9.99 -10.32 -8.39
CA SER A 135 8.97 -10.10 -9.42
C SER A 135 8.22 -8.77 -9.27
N LYS A 136 8.29 -8.16 -8.08
CA LYS A 136 7.66 -6.88 -7.76
C LYS A 136 8.65 -5.73 -7.62
N CYS A 137 9.93 -6.00 -7.80
CA CYS A 137 10.97 -4.99 -7.74
C CYS A 137 11.22 -4.39 -9.11
N SER A 138 11.42 -3.08 -9.15
CA SER A 138 11.86 -2.36 -10.34
C SER A 138 13.12 -1.57 -10.00
N PHE A 139 14.15 -1.69 -10.81
CA PHE A 139 15.46 -1.07 -10.59
C PHE A 139 15.81 -0.11 -11.73
N GLY A 140 16.53 0.95 -11.41
CA GLY A 140 17.06 1.87 -12.41
C GLY A 140 16.00 2.63 -13.21
N VAL A 141 14.81 2.85 -12.64
CA VAL A 141 13.69 3.54 -13.29
C VAL A 141 13.69 5.02 -12.95
N GLY A 142 13.34 5.88 -13.90
CA GLY A 142 13.23 7.33 -13.69
C GLY A 142 11.96 7.74 -12.92
N SER A 143 11.01 6.82 -12.76
CA SER A 143 9.77 7.03 -12.00
C SER A 143 9.24 5.70 -11.47
N GLY A 144 8.50 5.77 -10.37
CA GLY A 144 7.90 4.58 -9.75
C GLY A 144 6.60 4.87 -9.04
N LYS A 145 5.74 3.84 -8.96
CA LYS A 145 4.51 3.93 -8.15
C LYS A 145 4.87 3.77 -6.67
N PHE A 146 4.43 4.69 -5.81
CA PHE A 146 4.58 4.61 -4.36
C PHE A 146 3.32 5.14 -3.69
N LEU A 147 2.74 4.38 -2.77
CA LEU A 147 1.48 4.73 -2.09
C LEU A 147 0.32 5.11 -3.03
N GLY A 148 0.26 4.50 -4.21
CA GLY A 148 -0.77 4.81 -5.22
C GLY A 148 -0.47 6.01 -6.11
N TYR A 149 0.62 6.74 -5.86
CA TYR A 149 1.07 7.89 -6.64
C TYR A 149 2.25 7.53 -7.54
N MET A 150 2.51 8.38 -8.54
CA MET A 150 3.74 8.31 -9.33
C MET A 150 4.76 9.27 -8.73
N VAL A 151 5.91 8.73 -8.33
CA VAL A 151 7.08 9.54 -7.91
C VAL A 151 7.98 9.68 -9.12
N THR A 152 8.24 10.92 -9.54
CA THR A 152 9.08 11.26 -10.69
C THR A 152 10.16 12.24 -10.27
N HIS A 153 11.07 12.59 -11.17
CA HIS A 153 12.07 13.64 -10.93
C HIS A 153 11.46 15.04 -10.77
N ARG A 154 10.23 15.25 -11.26
CA ARG A 154 9.49 16.52 -11.15
C ARG A 154 8.75 16.65 -9.81
N GLY A 155 8.51 15.52 -9.14
CA GLY A 155 7.76 15.48 -7.89
C GLY A 155 6.77 14.30 -7.85
N ILE A 156 5.68 14.48 -7.10
CA ILE A 156 4.63 13.47 -6.94
C ILE A 156 3.49 13.80 -7.89
N GLU A 157 3.15 12.84 -8.74
CA GLU A 157 2.12 12.94 -9.76
C GLU A 157 0.98 11.95 -9.52
N VAL A 158 -0.18 12.25 -10.06
CA VAL A 158 -1.31 11.30 -10.07
C VAL A 158 -0.94 10.07 -10.90
N ASN A 159 -1.37 8.91 -10.44
CA ASN A 159 -1.22 7.69 -11.23
C ASN A 159 -2.04 7.80 -12.54
N PRO A 160 -1.43 7.67 -13.72
CA PRO A 160 -2.11 7.74 -15.00
C PRO A 160 -3.31 6.78 -15.14
N ASP A 161 -3.24 5.62 -14.47
CA ASP A 161 -4.34 4.65 -14.49
C ASP A 161 -5.59 5.19 -13.77
N GLN A 162 -5.41 5.99 -12.72
CA GLN A 162 -6.52 6.66 -12.02
C GLN A 162 -7.15 7.74 -12.89
N ILE A 163 -6.34 8.51 -13.61
CA ILE A 163 -6.84 9.53 -14.56
C ILE A 163 -7.63 8.86 -15.68
N LYS A 164 -7.10 7.80 -16.27
CA LYS A 164 -7.81 7.01 -17.29
C LYS A 164 -9.14 6.48 -16.76
N ALA A 165 -9.15 5.94 -15.53
CA ALA A 165 -10.36 5.43 -14.90
C ALA A 165 -11.44 6.50 -14.76
N ILE A 166 -11.08 7.75 -14.39
CA ILE A 166 -12.05 8.85 -14.29
C ILE A 166 -12.52 9.29 -15.67
N ASN A 167 -11.60 9.44 -16.62
CA ASN A 167 -11.94 9.89 -17.97
C ASN A 167 -12.87 8.90 -18.70
N SER A 168 -12.76 7.60 -18.41
CA SER A 168 -13.61 6.56 -18.97
C SER A 168 -14.99 6.46 -18.30
N LEU A 169 -15.20 7.09 -17.13
CA LEU A 169 -16.50 7.05 -16.45
C LEU A 169 -17.56 7.77 -17.28
N GLN A 170 -18.74 7.14 -17.38
CA GLN A 170 -19.95 7.78 -17.87
C GLN A 170 -20.62 8.60 -16.77
N PRO A 171 -21.47 9.57 -17.11
CA PRO A 171 -22.25 10.29 -16.12
C PRO A 171 -23.04 9.33 -15.24
N PRO A 172 -22.98 9.46 -13.90
CA PRO A 172 -23.67 8.58 -12.97
C PRO A 172 -25.21 8.57 -13.20
N GLN A 173 -25.78 7.38 -13.27
CA GLN A 173 -27.22 7.19 -13.46
C GLN A 173 -27.96 6.83 -12.15
N ASN A 174 -27.22 6.54 -11.09
CA ASN A 174 -27.77 6.16 -9.80
C ASN A 174 -26.87 6.59 -8.64
N PRO A 175 -27.41 6.64 -7.38
CA PRO A 175 -26.64 7.06 -6.22
C PRO A 175 -25.37 6.22 -5.95
N LYS A 176 -25.39 4.92 -6.27
CA LYS A 176 -24.21 4.05 -6.10
C LYS A 176 -23.05 4.45 -7.01
N GLU A 177 -23.36 4.89 -8.23
CA GLU A 177 -22.36 5.38 -9.18
C GLU A 177 -21.79 6.73 -8.73
N VAL A 178 -22.62 7.62 -8.15
CA VAL A 178 -22.14 8.85 -7.52
C VAL A 178 -21.21 8.53 -6.35
N GLN A 179 -21.57 7.55 -5.53
CA GLN A 179 -20.71 7.11 -4.42
C GLN A 179 -19.38 6.56 -4.93
N LYS A 180 -19.38 5.80 -6.02
CA LYS A 180 -18.15 5.32 -6.68
C LYS A 180 -17.32 6.49 -7.19
N LEU A 181 -17.93 7.45 -7.90
CA LEU A 181 -17.28 8.65 -8.39
C LEU A 181 -16.65 9.45 -7.24
N THR A 182 -17.42 9.75 -6.20
CA THR A 182 -16.92 10.50 -5.04
C THR A 182 -15.79 9.77 -4.31
N GLY A 183 -15.85 8.44 -4.22
CA GLY A 183 -14.76 7.64 -3.66
C GLY A 183 -13.44 7.80 -4.42
N ILE A 184 -13.50 7.78 -5.76
CA ILE A 184 -12.32 8.00 -6.62
C ILE A 184 -11.80 9.44 -6.46
N ILE A 185 -12.68 10.42 -6.42
CA ILE A 185 -12.32 11.84 -6.25
C ILE A 185 -11.63 12.07 -4.90
N VAL A 186 -12.17 11.50 -3.83
CA VAL A 186 -11.59 11.59 -2.49
C VAL A 186 -10.20 10.95 -2.44
N ALA A 187 -9.97 9.86 -3.15
CA ALA A 187 -8.63 9.26 -3.26
C ALA A 187 -7.61 10.19 -3.94
N LEU A 188 -8.09 11.14 -4.78
CA LEU A 188 -7.27 12.14 -5.47
C LEU A 188 -7.28 13.52 -4.81
N ASN A 189 -7.80 13.63 -3.59
CA ASN A 189 -8.03 14.92 -2.91
C ASN A 189 -6.77 15.81 -2.87
N ARG A 190 -5.58 15.22 -2.73
CA ARG A 190 -4.31 15.95 -2.66
C ARG A 190 -3.95 16.70 -3.95
N PHE A 191 -4.49 16.24 -5.08
CA PHE A 191 -4.25 16.85 -6.40
C PHE A 191 -5.38 17.76 -6.86
N ILE A 192 -6.46 17.86 -6.10
CA ILE A 192 -7.61 18.67 -6.47
C ILE A 192 -7.69 19.85 -5.51
N SER A 193 -7.25 21.01 -5.97
CA SER A 193 -7.43 22.25 -5.23
C SER A 193 -8.92 22.58 -5.08
N GLN A 194 -9.34 23.04 -3.91
CA GLN A 194 -10.74 23.40 -3.62
C GLN A 194 -11.72 22.24 -3.93
N LEU A 195 -11.36 21.02 -3.53
CA LEU A 195 -12.14 19.82 -3.78
C LEU A 195 -13.62 19.97 -3.32
N ALA A 196 -13.83 20.56 -2.16
CA ALA A 196 -15.17 20.73 -1.59
C ALA A 196 -16.08 21.55 -2.52
N ASP A 197 -15.56 22.62 -3.10
CA ASP A 197 -16.32 23.51 -4.00
C ASP A 197 -16.58 22.83 -5.35
N LYS A 198 -15.55 22.24 -5.94
CA LYS A 198 -15.65 21.56 -7.25
C LYS A 198 -16.56 20.33 -7.22
N CYS A 199 -16.69 19.67 -6.07
CA CYS A 199 -17.44 18.43 -5.94
C CYS A 199 -18.71 18.59 -5.08
N ARG A 200 -19.08 19.80 -4.70
CA ARG A 200 -20.24 20.10 -3.86
C ARG A 200 -21.53 19.48 -4.40
N THR A 201 -21.76 19.58 -5.69
CA THR A 201 -22.94 19.03 -6.36
C THR A 201 -23.06 17.52 -6.19
N PHE A 202 -21.93 16.78 -6.28
CA PHE A 202 -21.91 15.32 -6.11
C PHE A 202 -22.18 14.93 -4.66
N PHE A 203 -21.61 15.65 -3.68
CA PHE A 203 -21.88 15.40 -2.27
C PHE A 203 -23.33 15.68 -1.88
N LEU A 204 -23.96 16.70 -2.47
CA LEU A 204 -25.37 16.98 -2.27
C LEU A 204 -26.27 15.88 -2.84
N LEU A 205 -25.91 15.28 -3.98
CA LEU A 205 -26.64 14.15 -4.55
C LEU A 205 -26.60 12.91 -3.64
N MET A 206 -25.51 12.68 -2.91
CA MET A 206 -25.41 11.57 -1.97
C MET A 206 -26.40 11.68 -0.80
N ASN A 207 -26.80 12.88 -0.42
CA ASN A 207 -27.77 13.11 0.64
C ASN A 207 -29.23 12.96 0.19
N LYS A 208 -29.51 12.98 -1.12
CA LYS A 208 -30.85 12.91 -1.71
C LYS A 208 -31.21 11.53 -2.28
N TRP A 209 -30.98 10.46 -1.53
CA TRP A 209 -31.18 9.07 -1.99
C TRP A 209 -32.56 8.74 -2.57
N LYS A 210 -33.62 9.44 -2.10
CA LYS A 210 -35.00 9.16 -2.53
C LYS A 210 -35.40 9.85 -3.85
N ARG A 211 -34.65 10.85 -4.30
CA ARG A 211 -34.89 11.57 -5.56
C ARG A 211 -33.55 11.83 -6.23
N PHE A 212 -32.98 10.78 -6.80
CA PHE A 212 -31.77 10.94 -7.62
C PHE A 212 -32.14 11.61 -8.94
N GLU A 213 -31.52 12.74 -9.23
CA GLU A 213 -31.63 13.46 -10.47
C GLU A 213 -30.26 14.01 -10.86
N TRP A 214 -29.75 13.58 -12.00
CA TRP A 214 -28.50 14.09 -12.55
C TRP A 214 -28.79 15.36 -13.33
N THR A 215 -28.57 16.52 -12.71
CA THR A 215 -28.86 17.84 -13.28
C THR A 215 -27.78 18.30 -14.25
N GLU A 216 -28.07 19.33 -15.05
CA GLU A 216 -27.07 19.97 -15.94
C GLU A 216 -25.90 20.53 -15.14
N GLU A 217 -26.13 21.07 -13.95
CA GLU A 217 -25.07 21.54 -13.05
C GLU A 217 -24.09 20.41 -12.68
N CYS A 218 -24.61 19.21 -12.42
CA CYS A 218 -23.78 18.03 -12.14
C CYS A 218 -23.00 17.60 -13.37
N ALA A 219 -23.61 17.64 -14.56
CA ALA A 219 -22.94 17.30 -15.80
C ALA A 219 -21.78 18.27 -16.10
N LEU A 220 -22.00 19.55 -15.89
CA LEU A 220 -20.99 20.59 -16.08
C LEU A 220 -19.82 20.43 -15.08
N ALA A 221 -20.13 20.21 -13.78
CA ALA A 221 -19.13 19.96 -12.75
C ALA A 221 -18.31 18.68 -13.05
N PHE A 222 -18.95 17.65 -13.59
CA PHE A 222 -18.28 16.41 -13.96
C PHE A 222 -17.32 16.61 -15.13
N GLN A 223 -17.72 17.38 -16.14
CA GLN A 223 -16.87 17.71 -17.27
C GLN A 223 -15.67 18.57 -16.83
N GLN A 224 -15.90 19.60 -16.04
CA GLN A 224 -14.84 20.45 -15.49
C GLN A 224 -13.84 19.65 -14.64
N LEU A 225 -14.32 18.67 -13.87
CA LEU A 225 -13.46 17.80 -13.10
C LEU A 225 -12.57 16.91 -14.00
N LYS A 226 -13.12 16.33 -15.07
CA LYS A 226 -12.36 15.55 -16.04
C LYS A 226 -11.28 16.39 -16.73
N GLU A 227 -11.63 17.59 -17.15
CA GLU A 227 -10.71 18.54 -17.77
C GLU A 227 -9.58 18.92 -16.80
N TYR A 228 -9.91 19.26 -15.56
CA TYR A 228 -8.93 19.55 -14.52
C TYR A 228 -7.96 18.38 -14.29
N LEU A 229 -8.47 17.16 -14.19
CA LEU A 229 -7.68 15.96 -13.97
C LEU A 229 -6.90 15.49 -15.21
N SER A 230 -7.21 16.00 -16.39
CA SER A 230 -6.40 15.75 -17.58
C SER A 230 -5.04 16.45 -17.52
N HIS A 231 -4.95 17.53 -16.73
CA HIS A 231 -3.72 18.27 -16.46
C HIS A 231 -3.51 18.45 -14.94
N PRO A 232 -3.32 17.35 -14.20
CA PRO A 232 -3.24 17.43 -12.75
C PRO A 232 -2.00 18.18 -12.31
N PRO A 233 -2.07 18.95 -11.20
CA PRO A 233 -0.90 19.61 -10.66
C PRO A 233 0.11 18.57 -10.17
N ILE A 234 1.38 18.94 -10.32
CA ILE A 234 2.51 18.17 -9.76
C ILE A 234 2.77 18.72 -8.36
N MET A 235 2.79 17.83 -7.36
CA MET A 235 3.21 18.22 -6.02
C MET A 235 4.73 18.17 -5.94
N SER A 236 5.33 19.26 -5.47
CA SER A 236 6.77 19.29 -5.18
C SER A 236 7.08 18.27 -4.09
N SER A 237 8.21 17.57 -4.23
CA SER A 237 8.76 16.78 -3.12
C SER A 237 9.18 17.73 -2.00
N PRO A 238 8.87 17.42 -0.73
CA PRO A 238 9.36 18.20 0.40
C PRO A 238 10.88 18.18 0.50
#